data_203d4ce4ab7d9a425c2fa2b3068bb65c
#
_entry.id   203d4ce4ab7d9a425c2fa2b3068bb65c
#
_cell.length_a   1.000
_cell.length_b   1.000
_cell.length_c   1.000
_cell.angle_alpha   90.00
_cell.angle_beta   90.00
_cell.angle_gamma   90.00
#
_symmetry.space_group_name_H-M   'P 1'
#
loop_
_entity.id
_entity.type
_entity.pdbx_description
1 polymer ?
#
loop_
_entity_poly.entity_id
_entity_poly.type
_entity_poly.pdbx_seq_one_letter_code
_entity_poly.pdbx_strand_id
1 'polypeptide(L)'
;DALSPVLSAYADPIIYAGTQGAGQCVKLVNNALFTAQIGAVRAAVELGGRLGVQEQALLSALPHASSDSRALAGAARRGSVEEFIGSVAEFVGKDIATVRAVAAELDADLGPLDPLITYGCTTGQSAG
;
A
#
# COMPACT_ATOMS: atom_id res chain seq x y z
N ASP A 1 -3.03 -17.30 24.21
CA ASP A 1 -2.87 -15.96 24.75
C ASP A 1 -3.14 -14.91 23.68
N ALA A 2 -3.06 -13.66 24.06
CA ALA A 2 -3.46 -12.59 23.16
C ALA A 2 -2.58 -12.49 21.93
N LEU A 3 -1.30 -12.78 22.05
CA LEU A 3 -0.40 -12.63 20.93
C LEU A 3 -0.61 -13.68 19.87
N SER A 4 -0.86 -14.90 20.28
CA SER A 4 -1.10 -15.97 19.35
C SER A 4 -2.28 -15.69 18.44
N PRO A 5 -3.43 -15.28 18.98
CA PRO A 5 -4.55 -14.91 18.11
C PRO A 5 -4.23 -13.74 17.20
N VAL A 6 -3.42 -12.80 17.66
CA VAL A 6 -3.06 -11.67 16.81
C VAL A 6 -2.25 -12.14 15.62
N LEU A 7 -1.31 -13.04 15.83
CA LEU A 7 -0.54 -13.58 14.72
C LEU A 7 -1.41 -14.37 13.77
N SER A 8 -2.34 -15.11 14.31
CA SER A 8 -3.30 -15.83 13.47
C SER A 8 -4.16 -14.89 12.66
N ALA A 9 -4.44 -13.71 13.21
CA ALA A 9 -5.24 -12.73 12.50
C ALA A 9 -4.56 -12.27 11.22
N TYR A 10 -3.25 -12.20 11.20
CA TYR A 10 -2.56 -11.84 9.97
C TYR A 10 -2.71 -12.91 8.91
N ALA A 11 -2.78 -14.18 9.33
CA ALA A 11 -2.98 -15.26 8.39
C ALA A 11 -4.44 -15.33 7.94
N ASP A 12 -5.37 -15.04 8.84
CA ASP A 12 -6.78 -15.14 8.53
C ASP A 12 -7.57 -14.08 9.30
N PRO A 13 -7.53 -12.85 8.80
CA PRO A 13 -8.19 -11.74 9.51
C PRO A 13 -9.70 -11.93 9.65
N ILE A 14 -10.34 -12.64 8.72
CA ILE A 14 -11.78 -12.82 8.80
C ILE A 14 -12.15 -13.65 10.03
N ILE A 15 -11.43 -14.73 10.25
CA ILE A 15 -11.69 -15.58 11.42
C ILE A 15 -11.40 -14.83 12.71
N TYR A 16 -10.29 -14.11 12.74
CA TYR A 16 -9.92 -13.39 13.95
C TYR A 16 -10.95 -12.31 14.30
N ALA A 17 -11.45 -11.64 13.28
CA ALA A 17 -12.40 -10.56 13.50
C ALA A 17 -13.72 -11.05 14.09
N GLY A 18 -14.04 -12.32 13.91
CA GLY A 18 -15.20 -12.91 14.56
C GLY A 18 -16.51 -12.67 13.86
N THR A 19 -16.61 -11.68 13.03
CA THR A 19 -17.79 -11.42 12.23
C THR A 19 -17.38 -11.18 10.80
N GLN A 20 -18.26 -11.54 9.89
CA GLN A 20 -17.97 -11.37 8.48
C GLN A 20 -17.76 -9.91 8.11
N GLY A 21 -18.60 -9.04 8.68
CA GLY A 21 -18.47 -7.62 8.40
C GLY A 21 -17.16 -7.05 8.89
N ALA A 22 -16.75 -7.43 10.11
CA ALA A 22 -15.49 -6.93 10.65
C ALA A 22 -14.30 -7.46 9.84
N GLY A 23 -14.37 -8.73 9.41
CA GLY A 23 -13.32 -9.29 8.57
C GLY A 23 -13.19 -8.57 7.25
N GLN A 24 -14.31 -8.21 6.64
CA GLN A 24 -14.30 -7.42 5.42
C GLN A 24 -13.64 -6.08 5.65
N CYS A 25 -13.91 -5.44 6.78
CA CYS A 25 -13.30 -4.15 7.09
C CYS A 25 -11.78 -4.28 7.25
N VAL A 26 -11.33 -5.36 7.87
CA VAL A 26 -9.89 -5.59 8.01
C VAL A 26 -9.23 -5.72 6.63
N LYS A 27 -9.88 -6.44 5.72
CA LYS A 27 -9.34 -6.56 4.36
C LYS A 27 -9.28 -5.21 3.66
N LEU A 28 -10.31 -4.40 3.83
CA LEU A 28 -10.33 -3.08 3.21
C LEU A 28 -9.21 -2.19 3.77
N VAL A 29 -9.01 -2.23 5.08
CA VAL A 29 -7.92 -1.47 5.70
C VAL A 29 -6.58 -1.96 5.17
N ASN A 30 -6.41 -3.27 5.04
CA ASN A 30 -5.17 -3.81 4.49
C ASN A 30 -4.93 -3.30 3.08
N ASN A 31 -5.96 -3.29 2.24
CA ASN A 31 -5.80 -2.83 0.87
C ASN A 31 -5.48 -1.35 0.81
N ALA A 32 -6.12 -0.56 1.69
CA ALA A 32 -5.85 0.87 1.77
C ALA A 32 -4.40 1.11 2.21
N LEU A 33 -3.96 0.40 3.23
CA LEU A 33 -2.61 0.58 3.73
C LEU A 33 -1.56 0.16 2.71
N PHE A 34 -1.77 -0.98 2.05
CA PHE A 34 -0.82 -1.42 1.04
C PHE A 34 -0.69 -0.39 -0.08
N THR A 35 -1.82 0.12 -0.56
CA THR A 35 -1.78 1.11 -1.64
C THR A 35 -1.12 2.40 -1.17
N ALA A 36 -1.40 2.81 0.07
CA ALA A 36 -0.74 4.00 0.64
C ALA A 36 0.77 3.77 0.73
N GLN A 37 1.20 2.55 1.04
CA GLN A 37 2.62 2.25 1.09
C GLN A 37 3.27 2.36 -0.29
N ILE A 38 2.56 2.00 -1.35
CA ILE A 38 3.05 2.21 -2.70
C ILE A 38 3.28 3.70 -2.94
N GLY A 39 2.30 4.52 -2.55
CA GLY A 39 2.44 5.96 -2.67
C GLY A 39 3.61 6.50 -1.86
N ALA A 40 3.81 5.96 -0.66
CA ALA A 40 4.93 6.39 0.18
C ALA A 40 6.27 6.02 -0.45
N VAL A 41 6.38 4.85 -1.05
CA VAL A 41 7.61 4.45 -1.72
C VAL A 41 7.89 5.38 -2.90
N ARG A 42 6.84 5.72 -3.65
CA ARG A 42 6.99 6.65 -4.76
C ARG A 42 7.52 7.99 -4.28
N ALA A 43 6.94 8.51 -3.20
CA ALA A 43 7.36 9.77 -2.63
C ALA A 43 8.80 9.69 -2.11
N ALA A 44 9.16 8.54 -1.54
CA ALA A 44 10.53 8.36 -1.05
C ALA A 44 11.55 8.36 -2.17
N VAL A 45 11.22 7.76 -3.31
CA VAL A 45 12.11 7.78 -4.47
C VAL A 45 12.30 9.21 -4.96
N GLU A 46 11.22 9.99 -4.96
CA GLU A 46 11.31 11.39 -5.36
C GLU A 46 12.17 12.20 -4.39
N LEU A 47 11.98 11.95 -3.10
CA LEU A 47 12.82 12.61 -2.11
C LEU A 47 14.29 12.24 -2.30
N GLY A 48 14.55 10.95 -2.54
CA GLY A 48 15.91 10.50 -2.81
C GLY A 48 16.53 11.24 -3.98
N GLY A 49 15.75 11.42 -5.05
CA GLY A 49 16.23 12.17 -6.22
C GLY A 49 16.61 13.60 -5.88
N ARG A 50 15.80 14.24 -5.05
CA ARG A 50 16.12 15.62 -4.62
C ARG A 50 17.36 15.66 -3.74
N LEU A 51 17.67 14.57 -3.07
CA LEU A 51 18.87 14.47 -2.23
C LEU A 51 20.07 13.95 -3.01
N GLY A 52 19.92 13.68 -4.30
CA GLY A 52 21.01 13.22 -5.13
C GLY A 52 21.22 11.72 -5.13
N VAL A 53 20.24 10.94 -4.66
CA VAL A 53 20.33 9.49 -4.60
C VAL A 53 19.52 8.91 -5.74
N GLN A 54 20.15 8.06 -6.55
CA GLN A 54 19.47 7.44 -7.66
C GLN A 54 18.50 6.37 -7.16
N GLU A 55 17.43 6.18 -7.92
CA GLU A 55 16.38 5.24 -7.55
C GLU A 55 16.94 3.83 -7.33
N GLN A 56 17.84 3.38 -8.19
CA GLN A 56 18.38 2.03 -8.05
C GLN A 56 19.16 1.86 -6.75
N ALA A 57 19.91 2.88 -6.36
CA ALA A 57 20.64 2.81 -5.10
C ALA A 57 19.67 2.73 -3.93
N LEU A 58 18.61 3.53 -3.99
CA LEU A 58 17.60 3.53 -2.96
C LEU A 58 16.91 2.18 -2.85
N LEU A 59 16.48 1.64 -3.98
CA LEU A 59 15.76 0.36 -3.99
C LEU A 59 16.65 -0.82 -3.61
N SER A 60 17.97 -0.67 -3.74
CA SER A 60 18.87 -1.69 -3.25
C SER A 60 19.08 -1.63 -1.74
N ALA A 61 19.05 -0.44 -1.18
CA ALA A 61 19.37 -0.24 0.23
C ALA A 61 18.16 -0.35 1.15
N LEU A 62 17.04 0.25 0.75
CA LEU A 62 15.89 0.36 1.66
C LEU A 62 15.30 -0.97 2.08
N PRO A 63 15.27 -2.02 1.24
CA PRO A 63 14.73 -3.30 1.71
C PRO A 63 15.49 -3.91 2.89
N HIS A 64 16.69 -3.44 3.15
CA HIS A 64 17.49 -3.91 4.28
C HIS A 64 17.38 -2.96 5.48
N ALA A 65 16.54 -1.97 5.38
CA ALA A 65 16.38 -0.95 6.43
C ALA A 65 15.02 -1.08 7.10
N SER A 66 14.80 -0.25 8.09
CA SER A 66 13.58 -0.37 8.91
C SER A 66 12.31 -0.03 8.17
N SER A 67 12.41 0.65 7.02
CA SER A 67 11.22 1.03 6.27
C SER A 67 10.76 -0.04 5.28
N ASP A 68 11.36 -1.22 5.32
CA ASP A 68 10.99 -2.29 4.40
C ASP A 68 9.50 -2.61 4.48
N SER A 69 8.92 -2.99 3.35
CA SER A 69 7.51 -3.32 3.24
C SER A 69 7.31 -4.16 1.98
N ARG A 70 6.15 -4.77 1.84
CA ARG A 70 5.83 -5.51 0.63
C ARG A 70 5.84 -4.61 -0.59
N ALA A 71 5.35 -3.39 -0.44
CA ALA A 71 5.35 -2.44 -1.55
C ALA A 71 6.78 -2.11 -1.96
N LEU A 72 7.63 -1.85 -0.98
CA LEU A 72 9.03 -1.56 -1.26
C LEU A 72 9.72 -2.76 -1.91
N ALA A 73 9.48 -3.95 -1.39
CA ALA A 73 10.07 -5.16 -1.96
C ALA A 73 9.63 -5.35 -3.41
N GLY A 74 8.36 -5.06 -3.70
CA GLY A 74 7.85 -5.17 -5.06
C GLY A 74 8.53 -4.20 -6.01
N ALA A 75 8.70 -2.96 -5.57
CA ALA A 75 9.39 -1.96 -6.38
C ALA A 75 10.85 -2.36 -6.60
N ALA A 76 11.50 -2.86 -5.56
CA ALA A 76 12.89 -3.27 -5.66
C ALA A 76 13.07 -4.42 -6.66
N ARG A 77 12.16 -5.39 -6.63
CA ARG A 77 12.23 -6.52 -7.56
C ARG A 77 12.06 -6.06 -9.00
N ARG A 78 11.25 -5.05 -9.24
CA ARG A 78 11.06 -4.51 -10.59
C ARG A 78 12.19 -3.56 -10.99
N GLY A 79 12.91 -3.03 -10.03
CA GLY A 79 13.96 -2.04 -10.30
C GLY A 79 13.42 -0.65 -10.52
N SER A 80 12.11 -0.44 -10.36
CA SER A 80 11.49 0.86 -10.60
C SER A 80 10.13 0.87 -9.91
N VAL A 81 9.87 1.94 -9.16
CA VAL A 81 8.56 2.07 -8.52
C VAL A 81 7.47 2.30 -9.57
N GLU A 82 7.79 3.01 -10.67
CA GLU A 82 6.79 3.24 -11.71
C GLU A 82 6.42 1.93 -12.42
N GLU A 83 7.39 1.07 -12.65
CA GLU A 83 7.09 -0.23 -13.25
C GLU A 83 6.28 -1.09 -12.30
N PHE A 84 6.58 -1.02 -11.00
CA PHE A 84 5.80 -1.77 -10.04
C PHE A 84 4.35 -1.28 -10.03
N ILE A 85 4.16 0.03 -9.97
CA ILE A 85 2.81 0.61 -10.00
C ILE A 85 2.07 0.14 -11.25
N GLY A 86 2.70 0.20 -12.41
CA GLY A 86 2.08 -0.24 -13.63
C GLY A 86 1.68 -1.72 -13.60
N SER A 87 2.53 -2.54 -12.99
CA SER A 87 2.28 -3.98 -12.97
C SER A 87 1.11 -4.37 -12.07
N VAL A 88 0.79 -3.55 -11.05
CA VAL A 88 -0.30 -3.87 -10.13
C VAL A 88 -1.50 -2.96 -10.30
N ALA A 89 -1.44 -2.05 -11.25
CA ALA A 89 -2.42 -0.95 -11.36
C ALA A 89 -3.86 -1.45 -11.46
N GLU A 90 -4.07 -2.52 -12.22
CA GLU A 90 -5.43 -2.97 -12.47
C GLU A 90 -6.08 -3.46 -11.19
N PHE A 91 -5.42 -4.38 -10.47
CA PHE A 91 -6.08 -4.92 -9.29
C PHE A 91 -6.02 -3.95 -8.11
N VAL A 92 -4.99 -3.13 -8.02
CA VAL A 92 -4.95 -2.11 -6.97
C VAL A 92 -6.07 -1.10 -7.20
N GLY A 93 -6.30 -0.72 -8.45
CA GLY A 93 -7.40 0.20 -8.77
C GLY A 93 -8.75 -0.36 -8.37
N LYS A 94 -8.98 -1.65 -8.64
CA LYS A 94 -10.22 -2.29 -8.25
C LYS A 94 -10.38 -2.36 -6.74
N ASP A 95 -9.31 -2.72 -6.05
CA ASP A 95 -9.34 -2.81 -4.59
C ASP A 95 -9.65 -1.45 -3.97
N ILE A 96 -9.05 -0.40 -4.47
CA ILE A 96 -9.25 0.94 -3.92
C ILE A 96 -10.63 1.46 -4.26
N ALA A 97 -11.16 1.14 -5.43
CA ALA A 97 -12.53 1.53 -5.75
C ALA A 97 -13.50 0.93 -4.73
N THR A 98 -13.27 -0.33 -4.35
CA THR A 98 -14.09 -0.98 -3.33
C THR A 98 -13.92 -0.30 -1.97
N VAL A 99 -12.69 0.01 -1.59
CA VAL A 99 -12.43 0.71 -0.33
C VAL A 99 -13.19 2.03 -0.29
N ARG A 100 -13.09 2.81 -1.35
CA ARG A 100 -13.74 4.12 -1.39
C ARG A 100 -15.26 4.01 -1.37
N ALA A 101 -15.81 3.00 -2.07
CA ALA A 101 -17.25 2.80 -2.09
C ALA A 101 -17.78 2.44 -0.71
N VAL A 102 -17.09 1.52 -0.02
CA VAL A 102 -17.56 1.12 1.31
C VAL A 102 -17.38 2.26 2.31
N ALA A 103 -16.27 2.99 2.20
CA ALA A 103 -16.05 4.13 3.09
C ALA A 103 -17.16 5.18 2.90
N ALA A 104 -17.56 5.42 1.66
CA ALA A 104 -18.64 6.36 1.39
C ALA A 104 -19.96 5.88 1.98
N GLU A 105 -20.25 4.59 1.86
CA GLU A 105 -21.47 4.03 2.42
C GLU A 105 -21.51 4.19 3.94
N LEU A 106 -20.37 4.05 4.58
CA LEU A 106 -20.28 4.12 6.04
C LEU A 106 -19.97 5.52 6.53
N ASP A 107 -19.89 6.49 5.63
CA ASP A 107 -19.55 7.87 5.97
C ASP A 107 -18.22 7.92 6.72
N ALA A 108 -17.25 7.13 6.26
CA ALA A 108 -15.95 7.05 6.87
C ALA A 108 -14.93 7.79 6.01
N ASP A 109 -14.09 8.58 6.66
CA ASP A 109 -13.04 9.34 6.01
C ASP A 109 -11.78 8.48 5.95
N LEU A 110 -11.11 8.46 4.80
CA LEU A 110 -9.85 7.73 4.68
C LEU A 110 -8.71 8.41 5.44
N GLY A 111 -8.88 9.67 5.79
CA GLY A 111 -7.90 10.39 6.58
C GLY A 111 -6.58 10.59 5.83
N PRO A 112 -5.48 10.64 6.58
CA PRO A 112 -4.16 10.89 5.96
C PRO A 112 -3.72 9.84 4.96
N LEU A 113 -4.36 8.68 4.93
CA LEU A 113 -4.01 7.68 3.92
C LEU A 113 -4.45 8.11 2.52
N ASP A 114 -5.47 8.96 2.42
CA ASP A 114 -6.07 9.26 1.14
C ASP A 114 -5.08 9.81 0.11
N PRO A 115 -4.30 10.86 0.42
CA PRO A 115 -3.34 11.35 -0.58
C PRO A 115 -2.28 10.29 -0.95
N LEU A 116 -1.87 9.47 -0.01
CA LEU A 116 -0.91 8.43 -0.32
C LEU A 116 -1.54 7.34 -1.18
N ILE A 117 -2.79 6.99 -0.92
CA ILE A 117 -3.51 6.03 -1.73
C ILE A 117 -3.63 6.53 -3.16
N THR A 118 -4.03 7.78 -3.32
CA THR A 118 -4.15 8.38 -4.64
C THR A 118 -2.81 8.33 -5.36
N TYR A 119 -1.75 8.67 -4.66
CA TYR A 119 -0.42 8.68 -5.24
C TYR A 119 0.05 7.28 -5.62
N GLY A 120 -0.37 6.26 -4.88
CA GLY A 120 0.00 4.89 -5.17
C GLY A 120 -0.80 4.25 -6.29
N CYS A 121 -1.97 4.79 -6.62
CA CYS A 121 -2.79 4.26 -7.70
C CYS A 121 -2.59 4.98 -9.01
N THR A 122 -2.00 6.16 -9.01
CA THR A 122 -1.91 6.99 -10.21
C THR A 122 -0.72 6.56 -11.03
N THR A 123 -0.96 6.20 -12.28
CA THR A 123 0.15 5.84 -13.17
C THR A 123 0.90 7.08 -13.59
N GLY A 124 2.16 6.89 -13.98
CA GLY A 124 2.99 8.02 -14.36
C GLY A 124 2.44 8.83 -15.50
N GLN A 125 1.74 8.19 -16.42
CA GLN A 125 1.21 8.89 -17.57
C GLN A 125 0.16 9.90 -17.19
N SER A 126 -0.59 9.62 -16.15
CA SER A 126 -1.67 10.53 -15.78
C SER A 126 -1.16 11.82 -15.19
N ALA A 127 0.10 11.87 -14.80
CA ALA A 127 0.69 13.07 -14.29
C ALA A 127 1.03 14.06 -15.41
N GLY A 128 1.11 13.56 -16.62
CA GLY A 128 1.47 14.38 -17.76
C GLY A 128 0.45 15.41 -18.16
#